data_31c4e300f0c9876bfb55a910a1532e6c
#
_entry.id   31c4e300f0c9876bfb55a910a1532e6c
#
_cell.length_a   1.000
_cell.length_b   1.000
_cell.length_c   1.000
_cell.angle_alpha   90.00
_cell.angle_beta   90.00
_cell.angle_gamma   90.00
#
_symmetry.space_group_name_H-M   'P 1'
#
loop_
_entity.id
_entity.type
_entity.pdbx_description
1 polymer ?
#
loop_
_entity_poly.entity_id
_entity_poly.type
_entity_poly.pdbx_seq_one_letter_code
_entity_poly.pdbx_strand_id
1 'polypeptide(L)'
;MKQNIRKLNYKITKSFHGLTIEAFLHRKRYTRGMISGLKKVKYVENGVTHYGIEKNGQWAFSIDSLAEGDLLSISFLEMEAEDSAAPYSLPLDIVYEDEDILLLNKPAGIPSHPSPGHYEGTLAGAASYYYKEIKGIQPFVCRMIHRLDLDTSGLLLLGKNKFSGSLLNQDMRAGRIERCYTAFCHGNPALAFENTTSPSSVSKENAKNSGNLGIPDSLPTSLKILPGLEKTGSILRISAPIQRVENEYMLREVHFQNGQEAVTNILSVEYFPEKHFSRIKLRLETGRTHQIRVHLSYIGCPLLGDSLYGGSAYTPYMERQALHSSSIEFFHPENGEKMQFEIPLPRDMQELL
;
A
#
# COMPACT_ATOMS: atom_id res chain seq x y z
N MET A 1 -30.27 8.34 -8.43
CA MET A 1 -28.89 7.94 -8.09
C MET A 1 -27.94 8.56 -9.09
N LYS A 2 -26.83 9.15 -8.62
CA LYS A 2 -25.85 9.78 -9.49
C LYS A 2 -24.92 8.70 -10.05
N GLN A 3 -24.80 8.61 -11.38
CA GLN A 3 -23.82 7.71 -12.02
C GLN A 3 -22.41 8.11 -11.61
N ASN A 4 -21.56 7.12 -11.35
CA ASN A 4 -20.16 7.34 -11.05
C ASN A 4 -19.37 7.43 -12.36
N ILE A 5 -19.20 8.67 -12.83
CA ILE A 5 -18.48 8.99 -14.07
C ILE A 5 -17.31 9.89 -13.71
N ARG A 6 -16.08 9.46 -14.04
CA ARG A 6 -14.89 10.33 -13.97
C ARG A 6 -14.60 10.88 -15.34
N LYS A 7 -14.75 12.18 -15.52
CA LYS A 7 -14.50 12.90 -16.78
C LYS A 7 -13.22 13.73 -16.68
N LEU A 8 -12.31 13.53 -17.63
CA LEU A 8 -11.04 14.24 -17.75
C LEU A 8 -11.01 15.01 -19.06
N ASN A 9 -10.65 16.28 -19.00
CA ASN A 9 -10.64 17.15 -20.16
C ASN A 9 -9.21 17.64 -20.46
N TYR A 10 -8.78 17.50 -21.69
CA TYR A 10 -7.46 17.88 -22.15
C TYR A 10 -7.57 18.90 -23.30
N LYS A 11 -7.00 20.09 -23.14
CA LYS A 11 -6.76 21.01 -24.24
C LYS A 11 -5.45 20.62 -24.91
N ILE A 12 -5.51 20.29 -26.19
CA ILE A 12 -4.35 19.81 -26.93
C ILE A 12 -3.43 21.00 -27.27
N THR A 13 -2.19 20.87 -26.82
CA THR A 13 -1.14 21.85 -27.08
C THR A 13 -0.35 21.48 -28.33
N LYS A 14 0.46 22.41 -28.84
CA LYS A 14 1.32 22.20 -30.00
C LYS A 14 2.21 20.98 -29.93
N SER A 15 2.67 20.62 -28.73
CA SER A 15 3.52 19.42 -28.49
C SER A 15 2.82 18.08 -28.77
N PHE A 16 1.50 18.08 -28.85
CA PHE A 16 0.70 16.88 -29.13
C PHE A 16 0.01 16.92 -30.49
N HIS A 17 0.22 17.98 -31.26
CA HIS A 17 -0.31 18.12 -32.63
C HIS A 17 0.17 16.95 -33.51
N GLY A 18 -0.72 16.36 -34.27
CA GLY A 18 -0.45 15.24 -35.17
C GLY A 18 -0.37 13.85 -34.50
N LEU A 19 -0.39 13.77 -33.17
CA LEU A 19 -0.47 12.48 -32.49
C LEU A 19 -1.88 11.89 -32.65
N THR A 20 -1.96 10.55 -32.67
CA THR A 20 -3.26 9.89 -32.46
C THR A 20 -3.70 10.05 -31.01
N ILE A 21 -5.01 9.98 -30.76
CA ILE A 21 -5.58 9.98 -29.40
C ILE A 21 -4.93 8.86 -28.55
N GLU A 22 -4.75 7.68 -29.12
CA GLU A 22 -4.10 6.55 -28.42
C GLU A 22 -2.65 6.89 -28.01
N ALA A 23 -1.87 7.47 -28.90
CA ALA A 23 -0.49 7.88 -28.61
C ALA A 23 -0.43 8.98 -27.53
N PHE A 24 -1.36 9.94 -27.56
CA PHE A 24 -1.52 10.95 -26.52
C PHE A 24 -1.86 10.32 -25.17
N LEU A 25 -2.86 9.43 -25.11
CA LEU A 25 -3.28 8.77 -23.88
C LEU A 25 -2.16 7.93 -23.29
N HIS A 26 -1.35 7.24 -24.10
CA HIS A 26 -0.17 6.54 -23.60
C HIS A 26 0.86 7.48 -22.98
N ARG A 27 1.10 8.67 -23.55
CA ARG A 27 1.95 9.69 -22.90
C ARG A 27 1.37 10.19 -21.57
N LYS A 28 0.05 10.14 -21.42
CA LYS A 28 -0.67 10.43 -20.17
C LYS A 28 -0.78 9.20 -19.26
N ARG A 29 0.03 8.14 -19.51
CA ARG A 29 0.13 6.91 -18.70
C ARG A 29 -1.12 6.01 -18.74
N TYR A 30 -2.02 6.21 -19.67
CA TYR A 30 -3.15 5.30 -19.87
C TYR A 30 -2.64 3.95 -20.39
N THR A 31 -3.04 2.87 -19.74
CA THR A 31 -2.72 1.51 -20.21
C THR A 31 -3.56 1.12 -21.40
N ARG A 32 -3.11 0.11 -22.17
CA ARG A 32 -3.91 -0.48 -23.25
C ARG A 32 -5.29 -0.93 -22.77
N GLY A 33 -5.36 -1.51 -21.56
CA GLY A 33 -6.63 -1.93 -20.95
C GLY A 33 -7.58 -0.79 -20.68
N MET A 34 -7.06 0.34 -20.17
CA MET A 34 -7.86 1.57 -19.97
C MET A 34 -8.41 2.06 -21.30
N ILE A 35 -7.57 2.22 -22.33
CA ILE A 35 -7.98 2.72 -23.65
C ILE A 35 -9.00 1.78 -24.30
N SER A 36 -8.80 0.47 -24.21
CA SER A 36 -9.76 -0.53 -24.68
C SER A 36 -11.12 -0.43 -23.95
N GLY A 37 -11.08 -0.16 -22.65
CA GLY A 37 -12.29 0.08 -21.85
C GLY A 37 -13.05 1.31 -22.30
N LEU A 38 -12.36 2.42 -22.57
CA LEU A 38 -12.95 3.67 -23.02
C LEU A 38 -13.74 3.52 -24.32
N LYS A 39 -13.28 2.70 -25.27
CA LYS A 39 -13.97 2.43 -26.54
C LYS A 39 -15.38 1.84 -26.37
N LYS A 40 -15.68 1.27 -25.20
CA LYS A 40 -16.96 0.63 -24.85
C LYS A 40 -17.89 1.51 -24.03
N VAL A 41 -17.39 2.66 -23.55
CA VAL A 41 -18.16 3.58 -22.70
C VAL A 41 -19.15 4.35 -23.54
N LYS A 42 -20.43 4.28 -23.16
CA LYS A 42 -21.53 5.08 -23.65
C LYS A 42 -22.50 5.31 -22.50
N TYR A 43 -22.91 6.57 -22.30
CA TYR A 43 -23.88 6.95 -21.25
C TYR A 43 -24.71 8.15 -21.70
N VAL A 44 -25.81 8.40 -20.98
CA VAL A 44 -26.67 9.54 -21.22
C VAL A 44 -26.62 10.47 -20.01
N GLU A 45 -26.32 11.73 -20.24
CA GLU A 45 -26.34 12.79 -19.23
C GLU A 45 -27.16 13.97 -19.75
N ASN A 46 -28.17 14.42 -19.00
CA ASN A 46 -29.08 15.51 -19.38
C ASN A 46 -29.72 15.36 -20.79
N GLY A 47 -30.05 14.13 -21.18
CA GLY A 47 -30.61 13.82 -22.50
C GLY A 47 -29.62 13.77 -23.66
N VAL A 48 -28.33 14.01 -23.40
CA VAL A 48 -27.26 13.94 -24.37
C VAL A 48 -26.48 12.62 -24.24
N THR A 49 -26.22 11.97 -25.37
CA THR A 49 -25.38 10.78 -25.38
C THR A 49 -23.92 11.14 -25.41
N HIS A 50 -23.16 10.58 -24.47
CA HIS A 50 -21.72 10.75 -24.33
C HIS A 50 -20.98 9.44 -24.53
N TYR A 51 -19.71 9.55 -24.89
CA TYR A 51 -18.82 8.43 -25.15
C TYR A 51 -17.55 8.51 -24.30
N GLY A 52 -16.87 7.41 -24.16
CA GLY A 52 -15.63 7.34 -23.37
C GLY A 52 -14.47 8.16 -23.99
N ILE A 53 -14.53 8.42 -25.30
CA ILE A 53 -13.58 9.29 -26.02
C ILE A 53 -14.38 10.26 -26.87
N GLU A 54 -14.26 11.54 -26.57
CA GLU A 54 -14.89 12.62 -27.34
C GLU A 54 -13.84 13.67 -27.72
N LYS A 55 -13.83 14.11 -28.96
CA LYS A 55 -13.02 15.22 -29.47
C LYS A 55 -13.94 16.34 -29.93
N ASN A 56 -13.76 17.54 -29.37
CA ASN A 56 -14.60 18.73 -29.66
C ASN A 56 -16.10 18.43 -29.46
N GLY A 57 -16.46 17.65 -28.43
CA GLY A 57 -17.84 17.29 -28.11
C GLY A 57 -18.45 16.22 -28.99
N GLN A 58 -17.68 15.58 -29.88
CA GLN A 58 -18.14 14.49 -30.76
C GLN A 58 -17.39 13.20 -30.45
N TRP A 59 -18.07 12.07 -30.63
CA TRP A 59 -17.45 10.77 -30.52
C TRP A 59 -16.21 10.66 -31.43
N ALA A 60 -15.12 10.11 -30.89
CA ALA A 60 -13.87 9.96 -31.61
C ALA A 60 -13.29 8.55 -31.46
N PHE A 61 -12.55 8.12 -32.47
CA PHE A 61 -11.79 6.88 -32.42
C PHE A 61 -10.40 7.10 -31.85
N SER A 62 -9.84 6.10 -31.18
CA SER A 62 -8.49 6.21 -30.61
C SER A 62 -7.39 6.45 -31.64
N ILE A 63 -7.65 6.14 -32.92
CA ILE A 63 -6.73 6.34 -34.04
C ILE A 63 -6.83 7.74 -34.64
N ASP A 64 -7.86 8.54 -34.28
CA ASP A 64 -8.03 9.89 -34.81
C ASP A 64 -6.88 10.79 -34.39
N SER A 65 -6.43 11.65 -35.31
CA SER A 65 -5.36 12.61 -35.06
C SER A 65 -5.85 13.81 -34.24
N LEU A 66 -4.99 14.33 -33.40
CA LEU A 66 -5.21 15.51 -32.60
C LEU A 66 -4.59 16.75 -33.27
N ALA A 67 -5.31 17.84 -33.25
CA ALA A 67 -4.81 19.16 -33.65
C ALA A 67 -4.61 20.07 -32.44
N GLU A 68 -3.69 21.04 -32.56
CA GLU A 68 -3.54 22.08 -31.54
C GLU A 68 -4.87 22.81 -31.34
N GLY A 69 -5.28 22.98 -30.10
CA GLY A 69 -6.54 23.62 -29.72
C GLY A 69 -7.72 22.66 -29.57
N ASP A 70 -7.63 21.41 -30.04
CA ASP A 70 -8.67 20.40 -29.81
C ASP A 70 -8.95 20.23 -28.31
N LEU A 71 -10.22 19.97 -27.98
CA LEU A 71 -10.69 19.59 -26.67
C LEU A 71 -10.96 18.08 -26.67
N LEU A 72 -10.12 17.32 -25.98
CA LEU A 72 -10.29 15.88 -25.81
C LEU A 72 -10.90 15.59 -24.45
N SER A 73 -12.08 14.98 -24.42
CA SER A 73 -12.76 14.55 -23.20
C SER A 73 -12.70 13.02 -23.10
N ILE A 74 -12.28 12.54 -21.93
CA ILE A 74 -12.17 11.11 -21.62
C ILE A 74 -13.06 10.82 -20.42
N SER A 75 -13.99 9.87 -20.59
CA SER A 75 -14.97 9.51 -19.56
C SER A 75 -14.83 8.05 -19.15
N PHE A 76 -14.58 7.82 -17.87
CA PHE A 76 -14.60 6.50 -17.24
C PHE A 76 -15.95 6.31 -16.56
N LEU A 77 -16.68 5.30 -16.97
CA LEU A 77 -17.92 4.87 -16.32
C LEU A 77 -17.61 3.71 -15.37
N GLU A 78 -17.99 3.85 -14.11
CA GLU A 78 -17.94 2.72 -13.19
C GLU A 78 -19.07 1.74 -13.51
N MET A 79 -18.73 0.46 -13.40
CA MET A 79 -19.66 -0.66 -13.55
C MET A 79 -19.66 -1.44 -12.25
N GLU A 80 -20.78 -2.05 -11.90
CA GLU A 80 -20.80 -2.98 -10.78
C GLU A 80 -19.76 -4.09 -10.99
N ALA A 81 -19.07 -4.45 -9.91
CA ALA A 81 -18.16 -5.58 -9.90
C ALA A 81 -18.74 -6.64 -8.96
N GLU A 82 -18.75 -7.90 -9.42
CA GLU A 82 -19.26 -9.04 -8.64
C GLU A 82 -18.56 -9.17 -7.28
N ASP A 83 -17.28 -8.83 -7.22
CA ASP A 83 -16.45 -8.88 -6.02
C ASP A 83 -16.43 -7.57 -5.21
N SER A 84 -17.37 -6.65 -5.45
CA SER A 84 -17.41 -5.41 -4.67
C SER A 84 -17.77 -5.70 -3.21
N ALA A 85 -17.00 -5.12 -2.27
CA ALA A 85 -17.30 -5.26 -0.84
C ALA A 85 -18.72 -4.76 -0.54
N ALA A 86 -19.50 -5.61 0.14
CA ALA A 86 -20.85 -5.26 0.56
C ALA A 86 -20.81 -3.99 1.44
N PRO A 87 -21.73 -3.03 1.25
CA PRO A 87 -21.82 -1.85 2.09
C PRO A 87 -21.99 -2.23 3.57
N TYR A 88 -21.18 -1.62 4.43
CA TYR A 88 -21.25 -1.85 5.87
C TYR A 88 -21.13 -0.51 6.61
N SER A 89 -22.09 -0.19 7.48
CA SER A 89 -22.09 1.07 8.21
C SER A 89 -21.02 1.09 9.29
N LEU A 90 -19.91 1.75 8.98
CA LEU A 90 -18.79 2.01 9.89
C LEU A 90 -18.30 3.45 9.65
N PRO A 91 -18.01 4.24 10.70
CA PRO A 91 -17.46 5.58 10.53
C PRO A 91 -16.08 5.52 9.87
N LEU A 92 -15.85 6.44 8.93
CA LEU A 92 -14.57 6.63 8.26
C LEU A 92 -13.85 7.85 8.85
N ASP A 93 -12.60 7.68 9.23
CA ASP A 93 -11.68 8.78 9.51
C ASP A 93 -10.98 9.18 8.21
N ILE A 94 -11.54 10.21 7.54
CA ILE A 94 -11.09 10.69 6.23
C ILE A 94 -10.03 11.76 6.44
N VAL A 95 -8.79 11.44 6.02
CA VAL A 95 -7.66 12.38 6.07
C VAL A 95 -7.68 13.32 4.86
N TYR A 96 -8.03 12.78 3.68
CA TYR A 96 -8.15 13.56 2.45
C TYR A 96 -9.12 12.88 1.47
N GLU A 97 -9.89 13.69 0.77
CA GLU A 97 -10.78 13.23 -0.30
C GLU A 97 -10.88 14.27 -1.41
N ASP A 98 -10.74 13.82 -2.67
CA ASP A 98 -11.10 14.57 -3.87
C ASP A 98 -11.84 13.70 -4.90
N GLU A 99 -11.80 14.03 -6.19
CA GLU A 99 -12.49 13.24 -7.23
C GLU A 99 -11.80 11.90 -7.52
N ASP A 100 -10.51 11.77 -7.26
CA ASP A 100 -9.67 10.64 -7.66
C ASP A 100 -9.23 9.75 -6.51
N ILE A 101 -9.00 10.33 -5.34
CA ILE A 101 -8.43 9.61 -4.20
C ILE A 101 -9.28 9.75 -2.93
N LEU A 102 -9.18 8.74 -2.10
CA LEU A 102 -9.64 8.74 -0.72
C LEU A 102 -8.50 8.22 0.15
N LEU A 103 -8.03 9.05 1.08
CA LEU A 103 -7.01 8.69 2.06
C LEU A 103 -7.67 8.59 3.44
N LEU A 104 -7.58 7.43 4.04
CA LEU A 104 -8.19 7.11 5.32
C LEU A 104 -7.11 6.89 6.40
N ASN A 105 -7.45 7.25 7.63
CA ASN A 105 -6.76 6.78 8.82
C ASN A 105 -7.48 5.53 9.33
N LYS A 106 -6.98 4.36 8.98
CA LYS A 106 -7.58 3.08 9.38
C LYS A 106 -7.37 2.85 10.90
N PRO A 107 -8.39 2.61 11.69
CA PRO A 107 -8.22 2.16 13.06
C PRO A 107 -7.68 0.72 13.11
N ALA A 108 -7.08 0.33 14.22
CA ALA A 108 -6.77 -1.08 14.51
C ALA A 108 -8.07 -1.88 14.71
N GLY A 109 -8.02 -3.19 14.54
CA GLY A 109 -9.15 -4.10 14.71
C GLY A 109 -10.13 -4.15 13.53
N ILE A 110 -9.91 -3.36 12.47
CA ILE A 110 -10.75 -3.35 11.28
C ILE A 110 -9.97 -3.94 10.08
N PRO A 111 -10.47 -5.01 9.43
CA PRO A 111 -9.84 -5.54 8.23
C PRO A 111 -9.89 -4.54 7.08
N SER A 112 -8.83 -4.46 6.28
CA SER A 112 -8.82 -3.59 5.09
C SER A 112 -9.83 -4.06 4.04
N HIS A 113 -9.82 -5.35 3.71
CA HIS A 113 -10.65 -5.99 2.69
C HIS A 113 -11.36 -7.24 3.22
N PRO A 114 -12.46 -7.68 2.59
CA PRO A 114 -13.02 -8.99 2.84
C PRO A 114 -11.97 -10.11 2.67
N SER A 115 -11.96 -11.03 3.60
CA SER A 115 -11.06 -12.19 3.62
C SER A 115 -11.71 -13.35 4.36
N PRO A 116 -11.21 -14.60 4.22
CA PRO A 116 -11.74 -15.72 4.99
C PRO A 116 -11.81 -15.40 6.49
N GLY A 117 -13.01 -15.51 7.07
CA GLY A 117 -13.30 -15.15 8.46
C GLY A 117 -13.69 -13.68 8.70
N HIS A 118 -13.55 -12.80 7.71
CA HIS A 118 -13.88 -11.37 7.79
C HIS A 118 -14.53 -10.90 6.49
N TYR A 119 -15.74 -11.35 6.21
CA TYR A 119 -16.47 -10.98 4.98
C TYR A 119 -17.16 -9.62 5.09
N GLU A 120 -17.56 -9.24 6.30
CA GLU A 120 -18.23 -7.98 6.64
C GLU A 120 -17.38 -7.16 7.62
N GLY A 121 -17.80 -5.94 7.91
CA GLY A 121 -17.11 -5.07 8.86
C GLY A 121 -15.73 -4.61 8.39
N THR A 122 -15.50 -4.58 7.08
CA THR A 122 -14.21 -4.19 6.50
C THR A 122 -14.18 -2.70 6.13
N LEU A 123 -12.99 -2.13 6.02
CA LEU A 123 -12.84 -0.74 5.57
C LEU A 123 -13.33 -0.55 4.12
N ALA A 124 -13.18 -1.57 3.27
CA ALA A 124 -13.76 -1.56 1.93
C ALA A 124 -15.28 -1.49 1.95
N GLY A 125 -15.92 -2.23 2.86
CA GLY A 125 -17.37 -2.16 3.07
C GLY A 125 -17.82 -0.80 3.60
N ALA A 126 -17.04 -0.20 4.51
CA ALA A 126 -17.30 1.15 5.02
C ALA A 126 -17.21 2.20 3.91
N ALA A 127 -16.20 2.13 3.05
CA ALA A 127 -16.07 3.01 1.88
C ALA A 127 -17.24 2.80 0.90
N SER A 128 -17.65 1.54 0.64
CA SER A 128 -18.84 1.26 -0.17
C SER A 128 -20.10 1.88 0.40
N TYR A 129 -20.32 1.76 1.72
CA TYR A 129 -21.46 2.38 2.40
C TYR A 129 -21.43 3.90 2.28
N TYR A 130 -20.26 4.52 2.54
CA TYR A 130 -20.09 5.97 2.44
C TYR A 130 -20.46 6.50 1.06
N TYR A 131 -19.95 5.87 -0.02
CA TYR A 131 -20.27 6.34 -1.38
C TYR A 131 -21.69 6.00 -1.81
N LYS A 132 -22.15 4.78 -1.59
CA LYS A 132 -23.46 4.33 -2.07
C LYS A 132 -24.62 4.93 -1.27
N GLU A 133 -24.54 4.89 0.05
CA GLU A 133 -25.67 5.27 0.92
C GLU A 133 -25.61 6.74 1.36
N ILE A 134 -24.41 7.27 1.68
CA ILE A 134 -24.30 8.65 2.17
C ILE A 134 -24.15 9.64 1.01
N LYS A 135 -23.27 9.36 0.03
CA LYS A 135 -23.02 10.25 -1.12
C LYS A 135 -24.01 10.03 -2.28
N GLY A 136 -24.74 8.92 -2.31
CA GLY A 136 -25.66 8.57 -3.41
C GLY A 136 -24.98 8.29 -4.74
N ILE A 137 -23.72 7.89 -4.73
CA ILE A 137 -22.88 7.62 -5.92
C ILE A 137 -22.85 6.11 -6.16
N GLN A 138 -23.45 5.66 -7.27
CA GLN A 138 -23.52 4.23 -7.62
C GLN A 138 -23.30 4.03 -9.12
N PRO A 139 -22.64 2.91 -9.49
CA PRO A 139 -21.93 1.96 -8.62
C PRO A 139 -20.64 2.55 -8.07
N PHE A 140 -20.16 2.05 -6.94
CA PHE A 140 -18.85 2.36 -6.40
C PHE A 140 -18.06 1.07 -6.19
N VAL A 141 -16.83 1.04 -6.73
CA VAL A 141 -15.89 -0.06 -6.55
C VAL A 141 -14.70 0.43 -5.74
N CYS A 142 -14.53 -0.13 -4.56
CA CYS A 142 -13.42 0.21 -3.67
C CYS A 142 -12.10 -0.35 -4.23
N ARG A 143 -11.14 0.52 -4.56
CA ARG A 143 -9.81 0.14 -5.08
C ARG A 143 -8.73 0.54 -4.08
N MET A 144 -8.46 -0.35 -3.15
CA MET A 144 -7.32 -0.15 -2.23
C MET A 144 -6.01 -0.29 -2.99
N ILE A 145 -5.12 0.66 -2.82
CA ILE A 145 -3.81 0.69 -3.48
C ILE A 145 -2.80 -0.18 -2.71
N HIS A 146 -2.95 -0.24 -1.40
CA HIS A 146 -2.23 -1.14 -0.52
C HIS A 146 -3.15 -1.61 0.60
N ARG A 147 -2.64 -2.48 1.45
CA ARG A 147 -3.38 -3.00 2.60
C ARG A 147 -2.60 -2.81 3.88
N LEU A 148 -3.30 -2.69 4.98
CA LEU A 148 -2.78 -2.81 6.34
C LEU A 148 -3.35 -4.07 6.98
N ASP A 149 -2.59 -4.69 7.87
CA ASP A 149 -3.08 -5.84 8.64
C ASP A 149 -4.23 -5.43 9.56
N LEU A 150 -4.98 -6.39 10.06
CA LEU A 150 -6.16 -6.18 10.92
C LEU A 150 -5.87 -5.13 12.00
N ASP A 151 -4.86 -5.37 12.81
CA ASP A 151 -4.52 -4.55 13.97
C ASP A 151 -3.45 -3.48 13.70
N THR A 152 -3.03 -3.32 12.45
CA THR A 152 -2.19 -2.19 12.03
C THR A 152 -3.08 -0.99 11.75
N SER A 153 -2.78 0.14 12.39
CA SER A 153 -3.49 1.41 12.19
C SER A 153 -2.77 2.31 11.17
N GLY A 154 -3.44 3.39 10.74
CA GLY A 154 -2.82 4.48 9.99
C GLY A 154 -3.27 4.64 8.55
N LEU A 155 -2.47 5.38 7.77
CA LEU A 155 -2.81 5.84 6.44
C LEU A 155 -3.01 4.69 5.45
N LEU A 156 -4.14 4.73 4.75
CA LEU A 156 -4.53 3.77 3.71
C LEU A 156 -5.11 4.51 2.50
N LEU A 157 -4.48 4.33 1.34
CA LEU A 157 -4.82 5.02 0.10
C LEU A 157 -5.75 4.18 -0.77
N LEU A 158 -6.81 4.81 -1.28
CA LEU A 158 -7.78 4.23 -2.20
C LEU A 158 -7.90 5.09 -3.47
N GLY A 159 -8.06 4.45 -4.62
CA GLY A 159 -8.50 5.08 -5.85
C GLY A 159 -10.03 5.01 -5.97
N LYS A 160 -10.68 6.14 -6.20
CA LYS A 160 -12.14 6.27 -6.24
C LYS A 160 -12.78 5.79 -7.55
N ASN A 161 -12.00 5.67 -8.60
CA ASN A 161 -12.45 5.33 -9.95
C ASN A 161 -11.40 4.49 -10.70
N LYS A 162 -11.75 3.98 -11.88
CA LYS A 162 -10.85 3.15 -12.72
C LYS A 162 -9.59 3.89 -13.14
N PHE A 163 -9.69 5.19 -13.40
CA PHE A 163 -8.54 5.99 -13.81
C PHE A 163 -7.52 6.09 -12.67
N SER A 164 -7.92 6.63 -11.53
CA SER A 164 -7.04 6.82 -10.39
C SER A 164 -6.51 5.51 -9.83
N GLY A 165 -7.36 4.49 -9.70
CA GLY A 165 -6.94 3.16 -9.23
C GLY A 165 -5.89 2.52 -10.15
N SER A 166 -6.02 2.68 -11.47
CA SER A 166 -5.03 2.15 -12.43
C SER A 166 -3.68 2.86 -12.31
N LEU A 167 -3.66 4.20 -12.26
CA LEU A 167 -2.43 4.98 -12.17
C LEU A 167 -1.72 4.80 -10.83
N LEU A 168 -2.46 4.83 -9.72
CA LEU A 168 -1.89 4.61 -8.39
C LEU A 168 -1.32 3.19 -8.25
N ASN A 169 -1.97 2.17 -8.82
CA ASN A 169 -1.42 0.82 -8.84
C ASN A 169 -0.15 0.70 -9.71
N GLN A 170 -0.04 1.45 -10.83
CA GLN A 170 1.21 1.55 -11.57
C GLN A 170 2.32 2.20 -10.72
N ASP A 171 1.99 3.26 -9.99
CA ASP A 171 2.93 3.96 -9.10
C ASP A 171 3.37 3.07 -7.94
N MET A 172 2.45 2.31 -7.36
CA MET A 172 2.77 1.33 -6.31
C MET A 172 3.77 0.27 -6.81
N ARG A 173 3.52 -0.31 -7.99
CA ARG A 173 4.41 -1.32 -8.58
C ARG A 173 5.78 -0.75 -8.98
N ALA A 174 5.84 0.52 -9.33
CA ALA A 174 7.06 1.22 -9.70
C ALA A 174 7.81 1.81 -8.50
N GLY A 175 7.34 1.58 -7.26
CA GLY A 175 7.95 2.11 -6.04
C GLY A 175 7.83 3.64 -5.90
N ARG A 176 6.88 4.27 -6.59
CA ARG A 176 6.65 5.73 -6.53
C ARG A 176 5.68 6.18 -5.44
N ILE A 177 5.14 5.23 -4.66
CA ILE A 177 4.35 5.51 -3.46
C ILE A 177 5.20 5.12 -2.27
N GLU A 178 5.69 6.12 -1.53
CA GLU A 178 6.47 5.90 -0.33
C GLU A 178 5.55 5.80 0.89
N ARG A 179 5.74 4.75 1.69
CA ARG A 179 4.96 4.50 2.92
C ARG A 179 5.91 4.36 4.07
N CYS A 180 5.78 5.25 5.05
CA CYS A 180 6.56 5.16 6.26
C CYS A 180 5.66 4.72 7.43
N TYR A 181 6.27 3.95 8.29
CA TYR A 181 5.63 3.39 9.47
C TYR A 181 6.40 3.80 10.70
N THR A 182 5.68 4.02 11.79
CA THR A 182 6.26 4.08 13.13
C THR A 182 5.88 2.82 13.86
N ALA A 183 6.86 2.19 14.50
CA ALA A 183 6.66 0.97 15.24
C ALA A 183 7.42 1.00 16.57
N PHE A 184 6.96 0.19 17.54
CA PHE A 184 7.70 -0.11 18.75
C PHE A 184 8.03 -1.60 18.78
N CYS A 185 9.30 -1.93 19.03
CA CYS A 185 9.79 -3.30 19.03
C CYS A 185 10.67 -3.57 20.23
N HIS A 186 10.74 -4.82 20.65
CA HIS A 186 11.62 -5.25 21.74
C HIS A 186 13.09 -5.05 21.39
N GLY A 187 13.89 -4.71 22.38
CA GLY A 187 15.34 -4.57 22.27
C GLY A 187 15.79 -3.39 21.40
N ASN A 188 17.03 -3.49 20.92
CA ASN A 188 17.65 -2.50 20.02
C ASN A 188 17.96 -3.12 18.67
N PRO A 189 17.18 -2.85 17.63
CA PRO A 189 17.40 -3.40 16.28
C PRO A 189 18.78 -3.10 15.70
N ALA A 190 19.43 -2.00 16.08
CA ALA A 190 20.75 -1.63 15.57
C ALA A 190 21.82 -2.70 15.87
N LEU A 191 21.68 -3.42 16.99
CA LEU A 191 22.64 -4.47 17.39
C LEU A 191 22.70 -5.62 16.39
N ALA A 192 21.59 -5.94 15.71
CA ALA A 192 21.56 -7.01 14.71
C ALA A 192 22.45 -6.68 13.49
N PHE A 193 22.79 -5.40 13.29
CA PHE A 193 23.59 -4.93 12.16
C PHE A 193 25.05 -4.62 12.51
N GLU A 194 25.48 -4.76 13.76
CA GLU A 194 26.85 -4.44 14.18
C GLU A 194 27.88 -5.42 13.57
N ASN A 195 27.50 -6.65 13.30
CA ASN A 195 28.34 -7.70 12.77
C ASN A 195 28.22 -7.89 11.24
N THR A 196 27.49 -7.01 10.54
CA THR A 196 27.38 -7.07 9.08
C THR A 196 28.61 -6.44 8.47
N THR A 197 29.55 -7.26 7.97
CA THR A 197 30.68 -6.78 7.14
C THR A 197 30.16 -6.24 5.82
N SER A 198 30.83 -5.19 5.30
CA SER A 198 30.54 -4.59 3.99
C SER A 198 30.41 -5.65 2.87
N PRO A 199 29.60 -5.42 1.80
CA PRO A 199 29.17 -6.42 0.82
C PRO A 199 30.27 -7.13 0.00
N SER A 200 31.54 -6.87 0.26
CA SER A 200 32.68 -7.36 -0.58
C SER A 200 33.25 -8.75 -0.23
N SER A 201 32.67 -9.49 0.72
CA SER A 201 33.33 -10.74 1.16
C SER A 201 32.43 -11.94 1.51
N VAL A 202 31.19 -12.02 1.03
CA VAL A 202 30.36 -13.23 1.23
C VAL A 202 30.35 -14.06 -0.05
N SER A 203 31.26 -15.06 -0.12
CA SER A 203 31.23 -16.11 -1.13
C SER A 203 29.96 -16.98 -0.96
N LYS A 204 29.36 -17.36 -2.09
CA LYS A 204 28.09 -18.12 -2.21
C LYS A 204 28.11 -19.57 -1.66
N GLU A 205 29.14 -19.96 -0.92
CA GLU A 205 29.36 -21.38 -0.58
C GLU A 205 28.72 -21.86 0.75
N ASN A 206 28.26 -20.97 1.64
CA ASN A 206 27.78 -21.39 2.97
C ASN A 206 26.25 -21.52 3.14
N ALA A 207 25.48 -21.52 2.05
CA ALA A 207 24.01 -21.57 2.12
C ALA A 207 23.40 -22.99 2.12
N LYS A 208 24.21 -24.06 2.28
CA LYS A 208 23.69 -25.43 2.08
C LYS A 208 23.24 -26.22 3.31
N ASN A 209 23.36 -25.67 4.51
CA ASN A 209 22.96 -26.44 5.71
C ASN A 209 22.27 -25.55 6.75
N SER A 210 20.97 -25.32 6.63
CA SER A 210 20.12 -24.98 7.76
C SER A 210 18.67 -25.36 7.49
N GLY A 211 18.42 -26.66 7.50
CA GLY A 211 17.10 -27.20 7.72
C GLY A 211 16.75 -27.07 9.22
N ASN A 212 15.52 -26.62 9.48
CA ASN A 212 14.87 -26.64 10.78
C ASN A 212 15.54 -25.80 11.89
N LEU A 213 15.19 -24.52 11.99
CA LEU A 213 15.52 -23.70 13.15
C LEU A 213 14.24 -23.42 13.96
N GLY A 214 13.88 -24.39 14.82
CA GLY A 214 13.16 -24.11 16.05
C GLY A 214 13.99 -23.13 16.88
N ILE A 215 13.36 -22.11 17.43
CA ILE A 215 13.99 -21.08 18.27
C ILE A 215 14.55 -21.78 19.53
N PRO A 216 15.86 -21.82 19.81
CA PRO A 216 16.37 -22.26 21.09
C PRO A 216 16.34 -21.08 22.07
N ASP A 217 15.66 -21.26 23.17
CA ASP A 217 15.69 -20.41 24.36
C ASP A 217 17.09 -20.40 25.01
N SER A 218 18.00 -19.59 24.56
CA SER A 218 19.28 -19.29 25.23
C SER A 218 20.50 -19.27 24.33
N LEU A 219 20.65 -18.19 23.55
CA LEU A 219 21.99 -17.78 23.11
C LEU A 219 22.00 -16.25 22.98
N PRO A 220 23.04 -15.56 23.45
CA PRO A 220 23.14 -14.10 23.25
C PRO A 220 23.16 -13.81 21.75
N THR A 221 22.29 -12.91 21.33
CA THR A 221 22.05 -12.47 19.93
C THR A 221 23.30 -11.90 19.23
N SER A 222 24.41 -11.78 19.97
CA SER A 222 25.65 -11.10 19.54
C SER A 222 26.57 -11.90 18.61
N LEU A 223 26.19 -13.10 18.16
CA LEU A 223 27.09 -13.97 17.38
C LEU A 223 26.52 -14.58 16.09
N LYS A 224 25.27 -14.29 15.71
CA LYS A 224 24.72 -14.77 14.44
C LYS A 224 24.75 -13.70 13.38
N ILE A 225 25.59 -13.87 12.37
CA ILE A 225 25.48 -13.10 11.11
C ILE A 225 24.17 -13.55 10.43
N LEU A 226 23.15 -12.72 10.47
CA LEU A 226 21.89 -12.97 9.77
C LEU A 226 22.04 -12.54 8.31
N PRO A 227 21.71 -13.39 7.32
CA PRO A 227 21.78 -13.02 5.93
C PRO A 227 20.73 -11.95 5.59
N GLY A 228 21.04 -11.13 4.58
CA GLY A 228 20.11 -10.10 4.08
C GLY A 228 20.07 -8.82 4.91
N LEU A 229 21.01 -8.62 5.85
CA LEU A 229 21.13 -7.37 6.61
C LEU A 229 22.26 -6.52 6.03
N GLU A 230 21.94 -5.25 5.76
CA GLU A 230 22.89 -4.26 5.25
C GLU A 230 22.76 -2.96 6.03
N LYS A 231 23.90 -2.30 6.33
CA LYS A 231 23.93 -0.97 6.94
C LYS A 231 24.57 0.03 5.97
N THR A 232 23.83 1.08 5.61
CA THR A 232 24.31 2.15 4.76
C THR A 232 24.08 3.49 5.45
N GLY A 233 25.12 4.07 6.00
CA GLY A 233 25.02 5.25 6.86
C GLY A 233 24.14 4.97 8.09
N SER A 234 23.06 5.72 8.25
CA SER A 234 22.08 5.53 9.33
C SER A 234 20.95 4.55 8.99
N ILE A 235 20.85 4.10 7.73
CA ILE A 235 19.79 3.20 7.28
C ILE A 235 20.20 1.75 7.51
N LEU A 236 19.31 1.00 8.17
CA LEU A 236 19.46 -0.43 8.39
C LEU A 236 18.47 -1.15 7.45
N ARG A 237 18.99 -1.88 6.46
CA ARG A 237 18.21 -2.55 5.42
C ARG A 237 18.06 -4.03 5.72
N ILE A 238 16.83 -4.53 5.70
CA ILE A 238 16.50 -5.96 5.79
C ILE A 238 16.00 -6.40 4.41
N SER A 239 16.79 -7.21 3.72
CA SER A 239 16.46 -7.83 2.43
C SER A 239 16.32 -9.33 2.63
N ALA A 240 15.19 -9.77 3.17
CA ALA A 240 14.95 -11.15 3.59
C ALA A 240 13.62 -11.66 3.00
N PRO A 241 13.69 -12.58 2.00
CA PRO A 241 12.50 -13.06 1.30
C PRO A 241 11.52 -13.75 2.24
N ILE A 242 10.21 -13.55 2.01
CA ILE A 242 9.14 -14.03 2.87
C ILE A 242 8.28 -15.05 2.13
N GLN A 243 8.01 -16.17 2.78
CA GLN A 243 7.03 -17.15 2.35
C GLN A 243 5.95 -17.39 3.41
N ARG A 244 4.93 -18.12 3.02
CA ARG A 244 3.94 -18.67 3.93
C ARG A 244 4.49 -19.94 4.60
N VAL A 245 4.28 -20.07 5.91
CA VAL A 245 4.63 -21.31 6.61
C VAL A 245 3.73 -22.44 6.12
N GLU A 246 4.31 -23.61 5.87
CA GLU A 246 3.58 -24.78 5.38
C GLU A 246 2.53 -25.21 6.41
N ASN A 247 1.32 -25.48 5.94
CA ASN A 247 0.16 -25.85 6.76
C ASN A 247 -0.37 -24.78 7.72
N GLU A 248 0.19 -23.55 7.70
CA GLU A 248 -0.24 -22.44 8.54
C GLU A 248 -0.80 -21.28 7.71
N TYR A 249 -2.11 -21.00 7.86
CA TYR A 249 -2.78 -19.97 7.04
C TYR A 249 -2.28 -18.55 7.30
N MET A 250 -2.02 -18.23 8.56
CA MET A 250 -1.72 -16.86 8.99
C MET A 250 -0.22 -16.56 9.03
N LEU A 251 0.60 -17.57 9.35
CA LEU A 251 2.03 -17.38 9.58
C LEU A 251 2.83 -17.15 8.31
N ARG A 252 3.84 -16.31 8.43
CA ARG A 252 4.87 -16.06 7.43
C ARG A 252 6.23 -16.19 8.06
N GLU A 253 7.22 -16.54 7.27
CA GLU A 253 8.61 -16.70 7.72
C GLU A 253 9.59 -16.17 6.68
N VAL A 254 10.81 -15.85 7.11
CA VAL A 254 11.92 -15.58 6.19
C VAL A 254 12.41 -16.90 5.60
N HIS A 255 12.48 -16.96 4.25
CA HIS A 255 12.94 -18.17 3.56
C HIS A 255 13.68 -17.81 2.28
N PHE A 256 15.00 -17.94 2.29
CA PHE A 256 15.89 -17.47 1.22
C PHE A 256 15.80 -18.24 -0.09
N GLN A 257 15.28 -19.44 -0.10
CA GLN A 257 15.19 -20.25 -1.33
C GLN A 257 13.84 -20.04 -2.07
N ASN A 258 12.73 -20.03 -1.35
CA ASN A 258 11.38 -20.03 -1.94
C ASN A 258 10.56 -18.76 -1.61
N GLY A 259 11.08 -17.87 -0.74
CA GLY A 259 10.41 -16.65 -0.33
C GLY A 259 10.29 -15.64 -1.47
N GLN A 260 9.22 -14.86 -1.42
CA GLN A 260 9.07 -13.70 -2.30
C GLN A 260 9.95 -12.55 -1.78
N GLU A 261 10.60 -11.84 -2.68
CA GLU A 261 11.41 -10.68 -2.33
C GLU A 261 10.67 -9.73 -1.38
N ALA A 262 11.34 -9.39 -0.28
CA ALA A 262 10.81 -8.48 0.73
C ALA A 262 11.94 -7.60 1.27
N VAL A 263 11.72 -6.27 1.24
CA VAL A 263 12.72 -5.29 1.64
C VAL A 263 12.12 -4.24 2.55
N THR A 264 12.68 -4.12 3.76
CA THR A 264 12.31 -3.15 4.79
C THR A 264 13.53 -2.32 5.17
N ASN A 265 13.40 -0.99 5.16
CA ASN A 265 14.43 -0.07 5.62
C ASN A 265 14.02 0.52 6.98
N ILE A 266 14.87 0.38 7.99
CA ILE A 266 14.76 1.10 9.26
C ILE A 266 15.51 2.41 9.08
N LEU A 267 14.80 3.53 9.15
CA LEU A 267 15.31 4.87 8.90
C LEU A 267 15.89 5.50 10.17
N SER A 268 15.30 5.17 11.32
CA SER A 268 15.79 5.62 12.63
C SER A 268 15.43 4.63 13.71
N VAL A 269 16.28 4.55 14.72
CA VAL A 269 16.09 3.76 15.94
C VAL A 269 16.30 4.69 17.13
N GLU A 270 15.32 4.75 18.02
CA GLU A 270 15.40 5.40 19.31
C GLU A 270 15.18 4.35 20.40
N TYR A 271 16.26 3.92 21.02
CA TYR A 271 16.23 2.89 22.04
C TYR A 271 15.97 3.48 23.43
N PHE A 272 15.09 2.86 24.19
CA PHE A 272 14.75 3.19 25.59
C PHE A 272 15.30 2.10 26.52
N PRO A 273 16.52 2.27 27.07
CA PRO A 273 17.17 1.21 27.85
C PRO A 273 16.37 0.76 29.07
N GLU A 274 15.76 1.69 29.78
CA GLU A 274 14.94 1.43 30.97
C GLU A 274 13.69 0.57 30.70
N LYS A 275 13.17 0.70 29.48
CA LYS A 275 11.96 0.01 29.02
C LYS A 275 12.26 -1.22 28.16
N HIS A 276 13.53 -1.44 27.80
CA HIS A 276 14.01 -2.52 26.92
C HIS A 276 13.29 -2.62 25.57
N PHE A 277 12.89 -1.49 25.00
CA PHE A 277 12.31 -1.45 23.64
C PHE A 277 12.82 -0.24 22.84
N SER A 278 12.54 -0.24 21.54
CA SER A 278 12.86 0.85 20.62
C SER A 278 11.62 1.38 19.93
N ARG A 279 11.57 2.71 19.72
CA ARG A 279 10.74 3.34 18.70
C ARG A 279 11.54 3.39 17.42
N ILE A 280 10.95 2.92 16.30
CA ILE A 280 11.61 2.89 15.01
C ILE A 280 10.73 3.52 13.93
N LYS A 281 11.36 4.20 12.97
CA LYS A 281 10.71 4.61 11.72
C LYS A 281 11.17 3.67 10.61
N LEU A 282 10.22 3.20 9.81
CA LEU A 282 10.47 2.23 8.73
C LEU A 282 9.91 2.73 7.41
N ARG A 283 10.56 2.33 6.32
CA ARG A 283 10.05 2.49 4.95
C ARG A 283 10.05 1.14 4.23
N LEU A 284 8.97 0.87 3.49
CA LEU A 284 8.82 -0.35 2.73
C LEU A 284 9.14 -0.12 1.24
N GLU A 285 10.01 -0.96 0.65
CA GLU A 285 10.17 -1.06 -0.81
C GLU A 285 9.19 -2.08 -1.41
N THR A 286 8.87 -3.11 -0.65
CA THR A 286 7.89 -4.15 -1.00
C THR A 286 6.74 -4.16 0.01
N GLY A 287 5.66 -4.90 -0.25
CA GLY A 287 4.50 -4.98 0.65
C GLY A 287 3.98 -6.41 0.78
N ARG A 288 4.75 -7.31 1.39
CA ARG A 288 4.31 -8.69 1.67
C ARG A 288 3.45 -8.74 2.92
N THR A 289 2.60 -9.74 3.00
CA THR A 289 1.78 -9.98 4.19
C THR A 289 2.67 -10.10 5.43
N HIS A 290 2.35 -9.34 6.48
CA HIS A 290 3.09 -9.29 7.76
C HIS A 290 4.57 -8.91 7.63
N GLN A 291 4.99 -8.26 6.54
CA GLN A 291 6.41 -8.05 6.23
C GLN A 291 7.22 -7.44 7.38
N ILE A 292 6.77 -6.30 7.94
CA ILE A 292 7.48 -5.62 9.04
C ILE A 292 7.56 -6.55 10.26
N ARG A 293 6.47 -7.22 10.60
CA ARG A 293 6.34 -8.12 11.73
C ARG A 293 7.33 -9.28 11.63
N VAL A 294 7.37 -9.93 10.46
CA VAL A 294 8.30 -11.03 10.15
C VAL A 294 9.74 -10.58 10.19
N HIS A 295 10.07 -9.44 9.54
CA HIS A 295 11.43 -8.93 9.49
C HIS A 295 11.97 -8.54 10.85
N LEU A 296 11.16 -7.89 11.69
CA LEU A 296 11.59 -7.53 13.05
C LEU A 296 11.73 -8.75 13.94
N SER A 297 10.84 -9.72 13.83
CA SER A 297 10.98 -11.00 14.53
C SER A 297 12.24 -11.77 14.07
N TYR A 298 12.54 -11.75 12.75
CA TYR A 298 13.73 -12.39 12.18
C TYR A 298 15.04 -11.82 12.75
N ILE A 299 15.11 -10.52 13.01
CA ILE A 299 16.28 -9.89 13.62
C ILE A 299 16.27 -9.95 15.17
N GLY A 300 15.33 -10.68 15.78
CA GLY A 300 15.21 -10.84 17.24
C GLY A 300 14.60 -9.63 17.97
N CYS A 301 13.96 -8.73 17.23
CA CYS A 301 13.32 -7.52 17.77
C CYS A 301 11.83 -7.45 17.40
N PRO A 302 10.98 -8.43 17.79
CA PRO A 302 9.57 -8.45 17.43
C PRO A 302 8.84 -7.19 17.92
N LEU A 303 7.73 -6.86 17.27
CA LEU A 303 6.90 -5.72 17.68
C LEU A 303 6.31 -5.95 19.06
N LEU A 304 6.19 -4.89 19.84
CA LEU A 304 5.42 -4.90 21.09
C LEU A 304 3.97 -5.28 20.77
N GLY A 305 3.39 -6.16 21.59
CA GLY A 305 2.02 -6.62 21.45
C GLY A 305 1.75 -7.53 20.23
N ASP A 306 2.77 -7.98 19.50
CA ASP A 306 2.59 -8.91 18.39
C ASP A 306 2.48 -10.36 18.90
N SER A 307 1.25 -10.82 19.14
CA SER A 307 0.97 -12.16 19.61
C SER A 307 1.35 -13.27 18.62
N LEU A 308 1.45 -12.95 17.32
CA LEU A 308 1.74 -13.93 16.28
C LEU A 308 3.25 -14.17 16.10
N TYR A 309 4.08 -13.13 16.24
CA TYR A 309 5.52 -13.19 15.99
C TYR A 309 6.38 -12.88 17.22
N GLY A 310 5.82 -12.24 18.23
CA GLY A 310 6.53 -11.83 19.44
C GLY A 310 6.30 -12.76 20.64
N GLY A 311 5.29 -13.62 20.55
CA GLY A 311 4.88 -14.50 21.66
C GLY A 311 4.13 -13.77 22.78
N SER A 312 3.44 -14.53 23.64
CA SER A 312 2.58 -13.99 24.70
C SER A 312 3.35 -13.29 25.84
N ALA A 313 4.64 -13.54 25.98
CA ALA A 313 5.48 -12.89 26.99
C ALA A 313 5.63 -11.38 26.82
N TYR A 314 5.28 -10.86 25.65
CA TYR A 314 5.49 -9.45 25.26
C TYR A 314 4.21 -8.60 25.23
N THR A 315 3.11 -9.09 25.79
CA THR A 315 1.81 -8.41 25.79
C THR A 315 1.60 -7.30 26.84
N PRO A 316 2.40 -7.15 27.93
CA PRO A 316 2.05 -6.20 29.01
C PRO A 316 2.09 -4.72 28.57
N TYR A 317 2.70 -4.40 27.44
CA TYR A 317 2.80 -3.02 26.97
C TYR A 317 1.71 -2.64 25.99
N MET A 318 1.14 -3.60 25.26
CA MET A 318 0.18 -3.32 24.21
C MET A 318 -0.62 -4.57 23.82
N GLU A 319 -1.92 -4.41 23.54
CA GLU A 319 -2.83 -5.53 23.21
C GLU A 319 -2.77 -5.95 21.72
N ARG A 320 -2.11 -5.15 20.88
CA ARG A 320 -1.94 -5.39 19.43
C ARG A 320 -0.51 -5.07 19.02
N GLN A 321 -0.12 -5.48 17.80
CA GLN A 321 1.18 -5.06 17.26
C GLN A 321 1.29 -3.53 17.22
N ALA A 322 2.32 -2.99 17.87
CA ALA A 322 2.64 -1.57 17.90
C ALA A 322 3.17 -1.10 16.54
N LEU A 323 2.27 -1.04 15.55
CA LEU A 323 2.57 -0.68 14.16
C LEU A 323 1.54 0.29 13.63
N HIS A 324 2.03 1.41 13.06
CA HIS A 324 1.22 2.49 12.55
C HIS A 324 1.77 3.02 11.22
N SER A 325 0.96 3.06 10.18
CA SER A 325 1.29 3.70 8.90
C SER A 325 1.20 5.21 9.07
N SER A 326 2.33 5.83 9.43
CA SER A 326 2.38 7.22 9.93
C SER A 326 2.46 8.26 8.83
N SER A 327 3.08 7.95 7.68
CA SER A 327 3.11 8.88 6.54
C SER A 327 3.07 8.17 5.21
N ILE A 328 2.55 8.89 4.21
CA ILE A 328 2.49 8.44 2.82
C ILE A 328 2.83 9.60 1.89
N GLU A 329 3.61 9.29 0.85
CA GLU A 329 3.95 10.22 -0.22
C GLU A 329 3.67 9.56 -1.57
N PHE A 330 3.01 10.29 -2.49
CA PHE A 330 2.68 9.81 -3.83
C PHE A 330 2.42 10.98 -4.77
N PHE A 331 2.25 10.68 -6.07
CA PHE A 331 1.84 11.69 -7.06
C PHE A 331 0.35 11.57 -7.36
N HIS A 332 -0.35 12.71 -7.36
CA HIS A 332 -1.77 12.76 -7.69
C HIS A 332 -2.01 12.24 -9.12
N PRO A 333 -2.97 11.32 -9.34
CA PRO A 333 -3.13 10.64 -10.61
C PRO A 333 -3.52 11.57 -11.77
N GLU A 334 -4.28 12.64 -11.54
CA GLU A 334 -4.72 13.56 -12.59
C GLU A 334 -3.66 14.58 -12.97
N ASN A 335 -3.16 15.33 -11.98
CA ASN A 335 -2.32 16.52 -12.23
C ASN A 335 -0.82 16.23 -12.01
N GLY A 336 -0.45 15.10 -11.39
CA GLY A 336 0.93 14.74 -11.10
C GLY A 336 1.57 15.56 -9.96
N GLU A 337 0.79 16.28 -9.18
CA GLU A 337 1.29 16.99 -8.01
C GLU A 337 1.77 16.01 -6.95
N LYS A 338 2.87 16.34 -6.31
CA LYS A 338 3.41 15.57 -5.19
C LYS A 338 2.56 15.82 -3.95
N MET A 339 1.98 14.76 -3.42
CA MET A 339 1.17 14.78 -2.21
C MET A 339 1.90 14.06 -1.07
N GLN A 340 1.86 14.67 0.10
CA GLN A 340 2.47 14.11 1.31
C GLN A 340 1.52 14.30 2.48
N PHE A 341 1.31 13.21 3.24
CA PHE A 341 0.47 13.22 4.44
C PHE A 341 1.20 12.55 5.59
N GLU A 342 1.04 13.09 6.76
CA GLU A 342 1.54 12.52 8.01
C GLU A 342 0.45 12.66 9.08
N ILE A 343 0.27 11.62 9.89
CA ILE A 343 -0.70 11.60 10.98
C ILE A 343 -0.02 11.23 12.30
N PRO A 344 -0.54 11.73 13.43
CA PRO A 344 -0.01 11.40 14.74
C PRO A 344 -0.18 9.92 15.07
N LEU A 345 0.65 9.43 15.99
CA LEU A 345 0.48 8.09 16.57
C LEU A 345 -0.91 7.96 17.22
N PRO A 346 -1.55 6.81 17.18
CA PRO A 346 -2.76 6.54 17.94
C PRO A 346 -2.45 6.53 19.44
N ARG A 347 -3.48 6.77 20.25
CA ARG A 347 -3.34 6.99 21.70
C ARG A 347 -2.60 5.86 22.41
N ASP A 348 -2.93 4.61 22.10
CA ASP A 348 -2.29 3.41 22.68
C ASP A 348 -0.78 3.36 22.42
N MET A 349 -0.30 3.88 21.28
CA MET A 349 1.13 3.98 20.96
C MET A 349 1.78 5.25 21.57
N GLN A 350 1.02 6.33 21.77
CA GLN A 350 1.53 7.52 22.47
C GLN A 350 1.81 7.23 23.94
N GLU A 351 0.99 6.40 24.58
CA GLU A 351 1.12 6.02 25.99
C GLU A 351 2.38 5.17 26.28
N LEU A 352 3.06 4.66 25.23
CA LEU A 352 4.36 3.97 25.37
C LEU A 352 5.53 4.94 25.61
N LEU A 353 5.41 6.20 25.20
CA LEU A 353 6.45 7.23 25.32
C LEU A 353 6.47 7.87 26.69
#